data_425812588c209c9a7bb8b9b7d1e64deb
#
_entry.id   425812588c209c9a7bb8b9b7d1e64deb
#
_cell.length_a   1.000
_cell.length_b   1.000
_cell.length_c   1.000
_cell.angle_alpha   90.00
_cell.angle_beta   90.00
_cell.angle_gamma   90.00
#
_symmetry.space_group_name_H-M   'P 1'
#
loop_
_entity.id
_entity.type
_entity.pdbx_description
1 polymer ?
#
loop_
_entity_poly.entity_id
_entity_poly.type
_entity_poly.pdbx_seq_one_letter_code
_entity_poly.pdbx_strand_id
1 'polypeptide(L)'
;IKVADDGCGMSREDASLCLQRHATSKLTCFEDLFEIRQMGFRGEALPSIASVAELRISTRRAQDVEGTLISCMGGEEAPVMNIGCAPGTEISVSNLFFNTPVRRKFLKSEETEAGHIEYQLRLHALAFPEIRFCFIKEGQTIFDVPSTHDMRHRIAAFYGRDIAMNLLRIKPAHTAGVRAEGYLMPLEAARRNKRMQFVFLNNRPIEDKIVARAIRDGYGGFPTGLHPSFFLYLEVEPALVDENIQKELDLYDLL
;
A
#
# COMPACT_ATOMS: atom_id res chain seq x y z
N ILE A 1 15.82 -0.08 3.88
CA ILE A 1 14.58 0.59 3.44
C ILE A 1 14.27 1.68 4.45
N LYS A 2 13.85 2.85 3.95
CA LYS A 2 13.45 3.97 4.77
C LYS A 2 12.10 4.49 4.24
N VAL A 3 11.12 4.64 5.12
CA VAL A 3 9.82 5.21 4.81
C VAL A 3 9.62 6.42 5.72
N ALA A 4 9.25 7.55 5.15
CA ALA A 4 8.97 8.77 5.90
C ALA A 4 7.63 9.36 5.43
N ASP A 5 6.81 9.78 6.39
CA ASP A 5 5.53 10.46 6.16
C ASP A 5 5.44 11.76 6.95
N ASP A 6 4.55 12.63 6.52
CA ASP A 6 4.17 13.88 7.17
C ASP A 6 2.79 13.78 7.86
N GLY A 7 2.43 12.58 8.32
CA GLY A 7 1.17 12.27 8.97
C GLY A 7 1.07 12.81 10.40
N CYS A 8 0.12 12.27 11.16
CA CYS A 8 -0.15 12.75 12.52
C CYS A 8 0.97 12.45 13.54
N GLY A 9 1.89 11.54 13.22
CA GLY A 9 2.89 11.03 14.16
C GLY A 9 2.28 10.23 15.30
N MET A 10 3.12 9.82 16.25
CA MET A 10 2.72 9.09 17.46
C MET A 10 3.09 9.88 18.71
N SER A 11 2.29 9.73 19.78
CA SER A 11 2.69 10.17 21.11
C SER A 11 3.85 9.31 21.62
N ARG A 12 4.54 9.77 22.68
CA ARG A 12 5.59 8.97 23.31
C ARG A 12 5.07 7.63 23.82
N GLU A 13 3.87 7.65 24.38
CA GLU A 13 3.17 6.47 24.90
C GLU A 13 2.84 5.50 23.76
N ASP A 14 2.19 5.97 22.69
CA ASP A 14 1.86 5.15 21.53
C ASP A 14 3.12 4.59 20.86
N ALA A 15 4.13 5.43 20.72
CA ALA A 15 5.42 5.02 20.17
C ALA A 15 6.06 3.89 20.99
N SER A 16 6.00 3.97 22.32
CA SER A 16 6.53 2.92 23.21
C SER A 16 5.76 1.58 23.10
N LEU A 17 4.52 1.62 22.62
CA LEU A 17 3.67 0.45 22.45
C LEU A 17 3.71 -0.13 21.03
N CYS A 18 4.19 0.64 20.03
CA CYS A 18 4.07 0.27 18.63
C CYS A 18 4.80 -1.02 18.21
N LEU A 19 5.78 -1.48 19.03
CA LEU A 19 6.50 -2.74 18.84
C LEU A 19 5.89 -3.91 19.63
N GLN A 20 4.89 -3.66 20.47
CA GLN A 20 4.20 -4.72 21.19
C GLN A 20 3.21 -5.43 20.24
N ARG A 21 3.20 -6.76 20.32
CA ARG A 21 2.26 -7.57 19.54
C ARG A 21 0.82 -7.25 19.93
N HIS A 22 -0.06 -7.18 18.94
CA HIS A 22 -1.49 -6.87 19.12
C HIS A 22 -1.77 -5.45 19.65
N ALA A 23 -0.76 -4.61 19.80
CA ALA A 23 -0.97 -3.21 20.13
C ALA A 23 -1.36 -2.46 18.84
N THR A 24 -2.58 -1.96 18.82
CA THR A 24 -3.07 -1.13 17.72
C THR A 24 -3.95 0.00 18.26
N SER A 25 -3.73 1.21 17.77
CA SER A 25 -4.60 2.35 18.04
C SER A 25 -5.83 2.40 17.12
N LYS A 26 -5.94 1.44 16.18
CA LYS A 26 -6.94 1.45 15.11
C LYS A 26 -8.14 0.57 15.39
N LEU A 27 -8.07 -0.32 16.40
CA LEU A 27 -9.16 -1.17 16.85
C LEU A 27 -9.33 -0.99 18.36
N THR A 28 -10.50 -0.57 18.79
CA THR A 28 -10.84 -0.39 20.21
C THR A 28 -11.83 -1.43 20.71
N CYS A 29 -12.63 -2.02 19.82
CA CYS A 29 -13.60 -3.06 20.12
C CYS A 29 -13.64 -4.12 19.01
N PHE A 30 -14.33 -5.23 19.28
CA PHE A 30 -14.45 -6.34 18.32
C PHE A 30 -15.27 -5.96 17.08
N GLU A 31 -16.22 -5.05 17.24
CA GLU A 31 -17.06 -4.52 16.17
C GLU A 31 -16.26 -3.74 15.13
N ASP A 32 -15.17 -3.06 15.55
CA ASP A 32 -14.27 -2.32 14.63
C ASP A 32 -13.62 -3.25 13.58
N LEU A 33 -13.55 -4.57 13.88
CA LEU A 33 -13.00 -5.57 12.96
C LEU A 33 -13.85 -5.69 11.68
N PHE A 34 -15.15 -5.43 11.77
CA PHE A 34 -16.07 -5.48 10.64
C PHE A 34 -16.16 -4.14 9.87
N GLU A 35 -15.59 -3.07 10.41
CA GLU A 35 -15.60 -1.73 9.80
C GLU A 35 -14.21 -1.26 9.33
N ILE A 36 -13.28 -2.18 9.10
CA ILE A 36 -11.89 -1.86 8.76
C ILE A 36 -11.83 -1.11 7.43
N ARG A 37 -11.64 0.21 7.52
CA ARG A 37 -11.40 1.11 6.38
C ARG A 37 -9.93 1.54 6.27
N GLN A 38 -9.11 1.22 7.28
CA GLN A 38 -7.72 1.66 7.37
C GLN A 38 -6.76 0.51 7.04
N MET A 39 -5.63 0.84 6.45
CA MET A 39 -4.51 -0.09 6.27
C MET A 39 -3.81 -0.35 7.61
N GLY A 40 -3.37 -1.60 7.85
CA GLY A 40 -2.60 -1.98 9.04
C GLY A 40 -3.40 -1.90 10.35
N PHE A 41 -4.16 -2.92 10.71
CA PHE A 41 -5.02 -2.96 11.89
C PHE A 41 -4.65 -4.06 12.89
N ARG A 42 -3.78 -5.02 12.53
CA ARG A 42 -3.45 -6.17 13.38
C ARG A 42 -2.39 -5.90 14.45
N GLY A 43 -1.66 -4.79 14.36
CA GLY A 43 -0.57 -4.49 15.30
C GLY A 43 0.58 -5.50 15.26
N GLU A 44 0.81 -6.18 14.13
CA GLU A 44 1.82 -7.25 14.02
C GLU A 44 2.95 -6.94 13.05
N ALA A 45 2.80 -5.99 12.14
CA ALA A 45 3.79 -5.70 11.11
C ALA A 45 5.12 -5.20 11.71
N LEU A 46 5.08 -4.16 12.51
CA LEU A 46 6.28 -3.60 13.15
C LEU A 46 6.98 -4.58 14.09
N PRO A 47 6.27 -5.31 15.00
CA PRO A 47 6.90 -6.35 15.83
C PRO A 47 7.54 -7.46 14.99
N SER A 48 6.92 -7.88 13.90
CA SER A 48 7.47 -8.91 13.01
C SER A 48 8.75 -8.46 12.32
N ILE A 49 8.80 -7.21 11.83
CA ILE A 49 10.01 -6.62 11.24
C ILE A 49 11.10 -6.47 12.30
N ALA A 50 10.76 -5.91 13.47
CA ALA A 50 11.69 -5.67 14.57
C ALA A 50 12.39 -6.96 15.03
N SER A 51 11.70 -8.11 15.00
CA SER A 51 12.25 -9.40 15.42
C SER A 51 13.35 -9.95 14.50
N VAL A 52 13.42 -9.48 13.23
CA VAL A 52 14.34 -10.02 12.21
C VAL A 52 15.23 -8.98 11.54
N ALA A 53 15.16 -7.73 11.99
CA ALA A 53 15.89 -6.62 11.40
C ALA A 53 16.44 -5.67 12.47
N GLU A 54 17.21 -4.71 12.04
CA GLU A 54 17.52 -3.51 12.79
C GLU A 54 16.49 -2.45 12.38
N LEU A 55 15.65 -2.05 13.35
CA LEU A 55 14.54 -1.12 13.17
C LEU A 55 14.79 0.15 13.96
N ARG A 56 14.56 1.31 13.33
CA ARG A 56 14.54 2.62 13.98
C ARG A 56 13.29 3.36 13.58
N ILE A 57 12.59 3.93 14.56
CA ILE A 57 11.38 4.73 14.35
C ILE A 57 11.60 6.08 15.02
N SER A 58 11.50 7.15 14.23
CA SER A 58 11.49 8.52 14.72
C SER A 58 10.11 9.09 14.44
N THR A 59 9.42 9.58 15.46
CA THR A 59 8.05 10.08 15.31
C THR A 59 7.78 11.27 16.20
N ARG A 60 6.90 12.19 15.74
CA ARG A 60 6.48 13.36 16.50
C ARG A 60 5.10 13.84 16.03
N ARG A 61 4.22 14.13 16.95
CA ARG A 61 2.96 14.83 16.64
C ARG A 61 3.23 16.34 16.48
N ALA A 62 2.39 17.01 15.69
CA ALA A 62 2.56 18.44 15.42
C ALA A 62 2.54 19.32 16.69
N GLN A 63 1.77 18.92 17.73
CA GLN A 63 1.66 19.64 19.00
C GLN A 63 2.80 19.35 19.99
N ASP A 64 3.62 18.31 19.75
CA ASP A 64 4.70 17.95 20.66
C ASP A 64 5.97 18.76 20.35
N VAL A 65 6.69 19.17 21.38
CA VAL A 65 7.94 19.94 21.24
C VAL A 65 9.08 19.03 20.78
N GLU A 66 9.12 17.81 21.33
CA GLU A 66 10.15 16.82 21.05
C GLU A 66 9.54 15.57 20.39
N GLY A 67 10.33 14.92 19.56
CA GLY A 67 9.99 13.63 19.00
C GLY A 67 10.51 12.50 19.85
N THR A 68 10.09 11.29 19.50
CA THR A 68 10.45 10.02 20.14
C THR A 68 11.23 9.15 19.17
N LEU A 69 12.36 8.61 19.63
CA LEU A 69 13.15 7.61 18.92
C LEU A 69 13.02 6.26 19.60
N ILE A 70 12.65 5.27 18.81
CA ILE A 70 12.65 3.86 19.18
C ILE A 70 13.68 3.16 18.32
N SER A 71 14.44 2.28 18.93
CA SER A 71 15.40 1.41 18.24
C SER A 71 15.25 -0.02 18.74
N CYS A 72 15.22 -0.96 17.82
CA CYS A 72 15.13 -2.38 18.11
C CYS A 72 16.04 -3.17 17.18
N MET A 73 16.73 -4.16 17.71
CA MET A 73 17.62 -5.03 16.93
C MET A 73 17.30 -6.49 17.23
N GLY A 74 16.70 -7.19 16.27
CA GLY A 74 16.37 -8.62 16.40
C GLY A 74 15.41 -8.95 17.56
N GLY A 75 14.51 -8.00 17.89
CA GLY A 75 13.56 -8.11 19.00
C GLY A 75 14.05 -7.53 20.33
N GLU A 76 15.30 -7.09 20.42
CA GLU A 76 15.83 -6.41 21.61
C GLU A 76 15.64 -4.89 21.47
N GLU A 77 14.79 -4.33 22.31
CA GLU A 77 14.47 -2.90 22.32
C GLU A 77 15.51 -2.10 23.13
N ALA A 78 15.99 -1.02 22.58
CA ALA A 78 16.78 -0.03 23.31
C ALA A 78 15.86 0.93 24.09
N PRO A 79 16.37 1.63 25.12
CA PRO A 79 15.61 2.65 25.82
C PRO A 79 15.07 3.72 24.86
N VAL A 80 13.81 4.09 25.06
CA VAL A 80 13.14 5.14 24.30
C VAL A 80 13.79 6.50 24.59
N MET A 81 14.20 7.21 23.54
CA MET A 81 14.93 8.47 23.62
C MET A 81 14.12 9.62 23.05
N ASN A 82 14.38 10.83 23.54
CA ASN A 82 13.90 12.06 22.89
C ASN A 82 14.79 12.41 21.70
N ILE A 83 14.17 12.92 20.62
CA ILE A 83 14.88 13.33 19.41
C ILE A 83 14.22 14.58 18.80
N GLY A 84 15.02 15.43 18.16
CA GLY A 84 14.51 16.47 17.29
C GLY A 84 14.17 15.89 15.91
N CYS A 85 12.89 15.90 15.52
CA CYS A 85 12.45 15.49 14.20
C CYS A 85 11.25 16.33 13.72
N ALA A 86 10.97 16.29 12.41
CA ALA A 86 9.76 16.87 11.85
C ALA A 86 8.50 16.15 12.36
N PRO A 87 7.30 16.79 12.32
CA PRO A 87 6.04 16.08 12.51
C PRO A 87 5.87 14.97 11.48
N GLY A 88 5.25 13.85 11.90
CA GLY A 88 5.11 12.65 11.08
C GLY A 88 5.89 11.47 11.64
N THR A 89 6.14 10.47 10.81
CA THR A 89 6.88 9.27 11.21
C THR A 89 7.92 8.89 10.16
N GLU A 90 9.11 8.54 10.62
CA GLU A 90 10.18 7.96 9.80
C GLU A 90 10.54 6.58 10.35
N ILE A 91 10.43 5.56 9.51
CA ILE A 91 10.79 4.18 9.83
C ILE A 91 11.96 3.77 8.95
N SER A 92 13.05 3.32 9.57
CA SER A 92 14.23 2.79 8.90
C SER A 92 14.45 1.33 9.28
N VAL A 93 14.55 0.47 8.28
CA VAL A 93 14.81 -0.97 8.42
C VAL A 93 16.11 -1.29 7.70
N SER A 94 17.07 -1.84 8.44
CA SER A 94 18.36 -2.30 7.92
C SER A 94 18.66 -3.72 8.37
N ASN A 95 19.63 -4.35 7.75
CA ASN A 95 20.11 -5.69 8.10
C ASN A 95 18.98 -6.75 8.18
N LEU A 96 18.00 -6.68 7.27
CA LEU A 96 16.88 -7.62 7.24
C LEU A 96 17.36 -9.07 7.23
N PHE A 97 16.78 -9.90 8.11
CA PHE A 97 17.11 -11.31 8.30
C PHE A 97 18.55 -11.59 8.78
N PHE A 98 19.21 -10.63 9.46
CA PHE A 98 20.57 -10.83 9.98
C PHE A 98 20.65 -12.01 10.96
N ASN A 99 19.61 -12.24 11.77
CA ASN A 99 19.51 -13.32 12.75
C ASN A 99 18.75 -14.56 12.22
N THR A 100 18.30 -14.56 10.97
CA THR A 100 17.57 -15.66 10.34
C THR A 100 18.20 -16.04 9.00
N PRO A 101 19.39 -16.71 8.98
CA PRO A 101 20.16 -16.97 7.76
C PRO A 101 19.41 -17.75 6.68
N VAL A 102 18.49 -18.62 7.08
CA VAL A 102 17.66 -19.40 6.14
C VAL A 102 16.74 -18.46 5.36
N ARG A 103 16.05 -17.52 6.03
CA ARG A 103 15.19 -16.52 5.37
C ARG A 103 16.00 -15.60 4.48
N ARG A 104 17.19 -15.17 4.92
CA ARG A 104 18.08 -14.30 4.14
C ARG A 104 18.45 -14.91 2.78
N LYS A 105 18.59 -16.25 2.68
CA LYS A 105 18.88 -16.94 1.42
C LYS A 105 17.74 -16.89 0.40
N PHE A 106 16.52 -16.60 0.83
CA PHE A 106 15.36 -16.47 -0.07
C PHE A 106 15.21 -15.07 -0.66
N LEU A 107 15.91 -14.06 -0.12
CA LEU A 107 15.96 -12.74 -0.74
C LEU A 107 16.51 -12.86 -2.16
N LYS A 108 15.87 -12.18 -3.08
CA LYS A 108 16.32 -12.05 -4.45
C LYS A 108 17.46 -11.04 -4.56
N SER A 109 17.87 -10.73 -5.78
CA SER A 109 18.82 -9.61 -5.99
C SER A 109 18.20 -8.29 -5.52
N GLU A 110 19.04 -7.35 -5.08
CA GLU A 110 18.61 -6.01 -4.65
C GLU A 110 17.77 -5.31 -5.73
N GLU A 111 18.10 -5.52 -7.01
CA GLU A 111 17.35 -5.00 -8.15
C GLU A 111 15.92 -5.57 -8.19
N THR A 112 15.78 -6.87 -7.96
CA THR A 112 14.46 -7.55 -7.96
C THR A 112 13.62 -7.09 -6.78
N GLU A 113 14.20 -7.02 -5.57
CA GLU A 113 13.48 -6.56 -4.37
C GLU A 113 13.09 -5.08 -4.51
N ALA A 114 13.98 -4.23 -5.04
CA ALA A 114 13.65 -2.83 -5.33
C ALA A 114 12.51 -2.70 -6.35
N GLY A 115 12.46 -3.58 -7.35
CA GLY A 115 11.36 -3.62 -8.31
C GLY A 115 10.01 -4.00 -7.65
N HIS A 116 10.03 -4.92 -6.68
CA HIS A 116 8.84 -5.26 -5.89
C HIS A 116 8.38 -4.08 -5.04
N ILE A 117 9.30 -3.39 -4.36
CA ILE A 117 8.99 -2.19 -3.56
C ILE A 117 8.39 -1.10 -4.45
N GLU A 118 9.02 -0.82 -5.61
CA GLU A 118 8.51 0.16 -6.57
C GLU A 118 7.08 -0.17 -7.01
N TYR A 119 6.82 -1.45 -7.31
CA TYR A 119 5.49 -1.90 -7.71
C TYR A 119 4.45 -1.68 -6.62
N GLN A 120 4.77 -2.06 -5.36
CA GLN A 120 3.89 -1.83 -4.22
C GLN A 120 3.61 -0.33 -3.99
N LEU A 121 4.64 0.52 -4.06
CA LEU A 121 4.45 1.97 -3.94
C LEU A 121 3.56 2.54 -5.05
N ARG A 122 3.67 2.03 -6.29
CA ARG A 122 2.76 2.41 -7.39
C ARG A 122 1.31 2.03 -7.11
N LEU A 123 1.08 0.83 -6.56
CA LEU A 123 -0.26 0.38 -6.17
C LEU A 123 -0.86 1.31 -5.12
N HIS A 124 -0.10 1.63 -4.07
CA HIS A 124 -0.54 2.57 -3.03
C HIS A 124 -0.79 3.97 -3.60
N ALA A 125 0.08 4.46 -4.46
CA ALA A 125 -0.08 5.77 -5.10
C ALA A 125 -1.31 5.83 -6.02
N LEU A 126 -1.71 4.73 -6.65
CA LEU A 126 -2.95 4.62 -7.43
C LEU A 126 -4.19 4.49 -6.52
N ALA A 127 -4.06 3.85 -5.36
CA ALA A 127 -5.14 3.72 -4.39
C ALA A 127 -5.44 5.04 -3.64
N PHE A 128 -4.40 5.86 -3.39
CA PHE A 128 -4.46 7.10 -2.62
C PHE A 128 -3.92 8.29 -3.43
N PRO A 129 -4.66 8.74 -4.44
CA PRO A 129 -4.19 9.83 -5.32
C PRO A 129 -4.01 11.16 -4.59
N GLU A 130 -4.71 11.38 -3.47
CA GLU A 130 -4.60 12.56 -2.61
C GLU A 130 -3.28 12.67 -1.84
N ILE A 131 -2.49 11.57 -1.79
CA ILE A 131 -1.18 11.53 -1.13
C ILE A 131 -0.08 11.69 -2.17
N ARG A 132 0.95 12.52 -1.87
CA ARG A 132 2.18 12.55 -2.67
C ARG A 132 3.02 11.33 -2.36
N PHE A 133 3.55 10.67 -3.39
CA PHE A 133 4.49 9.56 -3.25
C PHE A 133 5.80 9.89 -3.96
N CYS A 134 6.92 9.70 -3.25
CA CYS A 134 8.26 9.83 -3.79
C CYS A 134 9.03 8.54 -3.52
N PHE A 135 9.64 7.97 -4.55
CA PHE A 135 10.51 6.81 -4.44
C PHE A 135 11.92 7.16 -4.89
N ILE A 136 12.87 6.96 -3.97
CA ILE A 136 14.29 7.21 -4.19
C ILE A 136 15.04 5.88 -4.04
N LYS A 137 15.85 5.53 -5.03
CA LYS A 137 16.73 4.36 -5.01
C LYS A 137 18.16 4.84 -5.23
N GLU A 138 19.08 4.47 -4.33
CA GLU A 138 20.51 4.82 -4.43
C GLU A 138 20.75 6.32 -4.68
N GLY A 139 19.96 7.18 -4.02
CA GLY A 139 20.04 8.63 -4.16
C GLY A 139 19.40 9.19 -5.44
N GLN A 140 18.87 8.34 -6.33
CA GLN A 140 18.17 8.76 -7.54
C GLN A 140 16.65 8.70 -7.35
N THR A 141 15.96 9.77 -7.71
CA THR A 141 14.50 9.78 -7.71
C THR A 141 13.98 8.96 -8.89
N ILE A 142 13.34 7.83 -8.60
CA ILE A 142 12.72 6.96 -9.60
C ILE A 142 11.37 7.54 -10.02
N PHE A 143 10.57 8.00 -9.05
CA PHE A 143 9.39 8.81 -9.32
C PHE A 143 9.10 9.76 -8.16
N ASP A 144 8.44 10.86 -8.48
CA ASP A 144 7.86 11.82 -7.53
C ASP A 144 6.51 12.26 -8.11
N VAL A 145 5.44 11.77 -7.52
CA VAL A 145 4.08 12.01 -7.99
C VAL A 145 3.31 12.84 -6.97
N PRO A 146 2.93 14.08 -7.33
CA PRO A 146 2.23 14.97 -6.41
C PRO A 146 0.84 14.46 -6.07
N SER A 147 0.25 14.94 -4.99
CA SER A 147 -1.17 14.75 -4.68
C SER A 147 -2.05 15.30 -5.81
N THR A 148 -3.17 14.62 -6.06
CA THR A 148 -4.15 15.05 -7.06
C THR A 148 -5.54 14.53 -6.70
N HIS A 149 -6.57 15.27 -7.09
CA HIS A 149 -7.97 14.81 -7.04
C HIS A 149 -8.45 14.20 -8.36
N ASP A 150 -7.61 14.24 -9.41
CA ASP A 150 -7.91 13.64 -10.70
C ASP A 150 -7.07 12.39 -10.92
N MET A 151 -7.72 11.23 -10.89
CA MET A 151 -7.09 9.92 -11.11
C MET A 151 -6.40 9.82 -12.48
N ARG A 152 -6.89 10.52 -13.51
CA ARG A 152 -6.21 10.54 -14.82
C ARG A 152 -4.83 11.17 -14.72
N HIS A 153 -4.67 12.23 -13.91
CA HIS A 153 -3.36 12.83 -13.67
C HIS A 153 -2.43 11.84 -12.95
N ARG A 154 -2.94 11.09 -11.97
CA ARG A 154 -2.18 10.04 -11.28
C ARG A 154 -1.74 8.93 -12.24
N ILE A 155 -2.66 8.46 -13.09
CA ILE A 155 -2.36 7.44 -14.10
C ILE A 155 -1.36 7.99 -15.13
N ALA A 156 -1.51 9.24 -15.57
CA ALA A 156 -0.58 9.88 -16.49
C ALA A 156 0.85 9.96 -15.95
N ALA A 157 1.00 10.20 -14.66
CA ALA A 157 2.31 10.29 -14.00
C ALA A 157 3.09 8.95 -14.06
N PHE A 158 2.40 7.82 -14.05
CA PHE A 158 3.04 6.50 -14.10
C PHE A 158 3.08 5.86 -15.49
N TYR A 159 2.08 6.11 -16.31
CA TYR A 159 1.89 5.39 -17.58
C TYR A 159 1.95 6.28 -18.82
N GLY A 160 2.13 7.58 -18.61
CA GLY A 160 2.23 8.57 -19.68
C GLY A 160 0.89 9.20 -20.07
N ARG A 161 0.98 10.39 -20.66
CA ARG A 161 -0.19 11.20 -21.07
C ARG A 161 -1.03 10.51 -22.14
N ASP A 162 -0.41 9.82 -23.07
CA ASP A 162 -1.12 9.15 -24.17
C ASP A 162 -2.08 8.08 -23.65
N ILE A 163 -1.66 7.31 -22.64
CA ILE A 163 -2.51 6.33 -21.99
C ILE A 163 -3.66 7.04 -21.26
N ALA A 164 -3.37 8.06 -20.48
CA ALA A 164 -4.37 8.77 -19.70
C ALA A 164 -5.43 9.48 -20.57
N MET A 165 -5.05 9.99 -21.74
CA MET A 165 -5.97 10.64 -22.69
C MET A 165 -6.91 9.64 -23.35
N ASN A 166 -6.47 8.40 -23.58
CA ASN A 166 -7.28 7.35 -24.18
C ASN A 166 -8.15 6.57 -23.18
N LEU A 167 -8.09 6.87 -21.89
CA LEU A 167 -8.92 6.23 -20.89
C LEU A 167 -10.40 6.58 -21.06
N LEU A 168 -11.22 5.56 -21.14
CA LEU A 168 -12.68 5.65 -21.10
C LEU A 168 -13.15 5.56 -19.66
N ARG A 169 -13.85 6.57 -19.17
CA ARG A 169 -14.39 6.54 -17.80
C ARG A 169 -15.56 5.56 -17.73
N ILE A 170 -15.52 4.65 -16.77
CA ILE A 170 -16.65 3.80 -16.41
C ILE A 170 -17.72 4.70 -15.77
N LYS A 171 -18.97 4.58 -16.22
CA LYS A 171 -20.08 5.25 -15.52
C LYS A 171 -20.19 4.64 -14.12
N PRO A 172 -20.17 5.46 -13.05
CA PRO A 172 -20.34 4.94 -11.70
C PRO A 172 -21.61 4.08 -11.63
N ALA A 173 -21.45 2.86 -11.17
CA ALA A 173 -22.55 1.92 -10.93
C ALA A 173 -22.64 1.65 -9.44
N HIS A 174 -23.87 1.58 -8.95
CA HIS A 174 -24.15 1.25 -7.55
C HIS A 174 -25.24 0.19 -7.52
N THR A 175 -24.92 -0.98 -6.95
CA THR A 175 -25.87 -2.09 -6.82
C THR A 175 -25.52 -2.94 -5.62
N ALA A 176 -26.52 -3.35 -4.84
CA ALA A 176 -26.37 -4.29 -3.72
C ALA A 176 -25.22 -3.96 -2.74
N GLY A 177 -25.03 -2.68 -2.38
CA GLY A 177 -23.96 -2.26 -1.47
C GLY A 177 -22.55 -2.18 -2.09
N VAL A 178 -22.45 -2.37 -3.41
CA VAL A 178 -21.20 -2.24 -4.17
C VAL A 178 -21.26 -1.01 -5.06
N ARG A 179 -20.28 -0.11 -4.93
CA ARG A 179 -20.05 0.99 -5.86
C ARG A 179 -18.82 0.67 -6.70
N ALA A 180 -18.95 0.79 -8.00
CA ALA A 180 -17.87 0.57 -8.95
C ALA A 180 -17.65 1.84 -9.79
N GLU A 181 -16.40 2.28 -9.89
CA GLU A 181 -15.98 3.35 -10.79
C GLU A 181 -14.57 3.08 -11.30
N GLY A 182 -14.13 3.80 -12.33
CA GLY A 182 -12.77 3.63 -12.85
C GLY A 182 -12.63 3.98 -14.31
N TYR A 183 -11.64 3.35 -14.93
CA TYR A 183 -11.25 3.62 -16.29
C TYR A 183 -10.91 2.34 -17.04
N LEU A 184 -11.29 2.28 -18.31
CA LEU A 184 -10.95 1.24 -19.26
C LEU A 184 -10.13 1.83 -20.40
N MET A 185 -9.23 1.03 -20.97
CA MET A 185 -8.64 1.37 -22.28
C MET A 185 -9.54 0.87 -23.40
N PRO A 186 -9.61 1.55 -24.54
CA PRO A 186 -10.34 1.05 -25.70
C PRO A 186 -9.76 -0.29 -26.18
N LEU A 187 -10.56 -1.06 -26.92
CA LEU A 187 -10.21 -2.41 -27.37
C LEU A 187 -8.91 -2.46 -28.19
N GLU A 188 -8.68 -1.39 -28.99
CA GLU A 188 -7.50 -1.22 -29.84
C GLU A 188 -6.19 -1.13 -29.04
N ALA A 189 -6.29 -0.75 -27.76
CA ALA A 189 -5.17 -0.68 -26.83
C ALA A 189 -4.95 -1.97 -26.01
N ALA A 190 -5.60 -3.07 -26.40
CA ALA A 190 -5.47 -4.38 -25.76
C ALA A 190 -4.01 -4.87 -25.77
N ARG A 191 -3.58 -5.53 -24.71
CA ARG A 191 -2.20 -5.93 -24.49
C ARG A 191 -2.03 -7.46 -24.39
N ARG A 192 -0.84 -7.96 -24.76
CA ARG A 192 -0.49 -9.39 -24.60
C ARG A 192 -0.23 -9.80 -23.14
N ASN A 193 -0.15 -8.85 -22.23
CA ASN A 193 0.08 -9.09 -20.80
C ASN A 193 -0.97 -8.41 -19.93
N LYS A 194 -1.04 -8.80 -18.66
CA LYS A 194 -2.03 -8.31 -17.68
C LYS A 194 -1.49 -7.19 -16.79
N ARG A 195 -0.32 -6.59 -17.10
CA ARG A 195 0.37 -5.62 -16.23
C ARG A 195 -0.38 -4.32 -15.99
N MET A 196 -1.46 -4.07 -16.74
CA MET A 196 -2.31 -2.90 -16.55
C MET A 196 -3.75 -3.30 -16.19
N GLN A 197 -3.90 -4.30 -15.36
CA GLN A 197 -5.18 -4.71 -14.77
C GLN A 197 -5.13 -4.41 -13.29
N PHE A 198 -5.73 -3.29 -12.88
CA PHE A 198 -5.71 -2.83 -11.50
C PHE A 198 -7.13 -2.86 -10.94
N VAL A 199 -7.31 -3.58 -9.84
CA VAL A 199 -8.55 -3.60 -9.06
C VAL A 199 -8.21 -3.16 -7.65
N PHE A 200 -8.97 -2.20 -7.15
CA PHE A 200 -8.86 -1.72 -5.77
C PHE A 200 -10.20 -1.96 -5.08
N LEU A 201 -10.19 -2.71 -4.02
CA LEU A 201 -11.35 -2.96 -3.15
C LEU A 201 -11.16 -2.17 -1.84
N ASN A 202 -12.01 -1.18 -1.59
CA ASN A 202 -11.87 -0.29 -0.44
C ASN A 202 -10.42 0.26 -0.30
N ASN A 203 -9.87 0.75 -1.42
CA ASN A 203 -8.49 1.25 -1.59
C ASN A 203 -7.38 0.18 -1.44
N ARG A 204 -7.72 -1.10 -1.35
CA ARG A 204 -6.74 -2.20 -1.32
C ARG A 204 -6.57 -2.81 -2.70
N PRO A 205 -5.35 -2.93 -3.22
CA PRO A 205 -5.12 -3.61 -4.48
C PRO A 205 -5.44 -5.11 -4.32
N ILE A 206 -6.22 -5.65 -5.26
CA ILE A 206 -6.55 -7.08 -5.30
C ILE A 206 -6.33 -7.65 -6.70
N GLU A 207 -6.07 -8.95 -6.78
CA GLU A 207 -6.11 -9.71 -8.02
C GLU A 207 -7.35 -10.62 -8.02
N ASP A 208 -8.34 -10.25 -8.82
CA ASP A 208 -9.57 -11.04 -8.94
C ASP A 208 -9.82 -11.46 -10.39
N LYS A 209 -9.95 -12.78 -10.60
CA LYS A 209 -10.16 -13.37 -11.92
C LYS A 209 -11.59 -13.18 -12.41
N ILE A 210 -12.56 -13.08 -11.51
CA ILE A 210 -13.99 -12.90 -11.83
C ILE A 210 -14.19 -11.48 -12.35
N VAL A 211 -13.62 -10.48 -11.63
CA VAL A 211 -13.65 -9.08 -12.06
C VAL A 211 -12.98 -8.90 -13.42
N ALA A 212 -11.78 -9.46 -13.59
CA ALA A 212 -11.06 -9.37 -14.85
C ALA A 212 -11.83 -10.04 -16.02
N ARG A 213 -12.55 -11.13 -15.75
CA ARG A 213 -13.42 -11.79 -16.72
C ARG A 213 -14.65 -10.94 -17.03
N ALA A 214 -15.33 -10.42 -16.04
CA ALA A 214 -16.51 -9.57 -16.22
C ALA A 214 -16.20 -8.35 -17.07
N ILE A 215 -15.06 -7.68 -16.82
CA ILE A 215 -14.60 -6.56 -17.66
C ILE A 215 -14.38 -7.02 -19.11
N ARG A 216 -13.74 -8.16 -19.32
CA ARG A 216 -13.49 -8.72 -20.66
C ARG A 216 -14.80 -9.02 -21.40
N ASP A 217 -15.76 -9.62 -20.69
CA ASP A 217 -17.08 -9.98 -21.25
C ASP A 217 -17.87 -8.72 -21.60
N GLY A 218 -17.73 -7.64 -20.81
CA GLY A 218 -18.35 -6.33 -21.07
C GLY A 218 -17.93 -5.64 -22.36
N TYR A 219 -16.80 -6.03 -22.98
CA TYR A 219 -16.42 -5.54 -24.31
C TYR A 219 -17.22 -6.20 -25.46
N GLY A 220 -18.10 -7.19 -25.15
CA GLY A 220 -18.92 -7.89 -26.16
C GLY A 220 -18.16 -8.83 -27.09
N GLY A 221 -16.86 -8.90 -26.97
CA GLY A 221 -15.96 -9.76 -27.71
C GLY A 221 -14.53 -9.25 -27.57
N PHE A 222 -13.61 -10.11 -27.12
CA PHE A 222 -12.22 -9.73 -26.87
C PHE A 222 -11.26 -10.62 -27.65
N PRO A 223 -10.26 -10.08 -28.37
CA PRO A 223 -9.35 -10.90 -29.19
C PRO A 223 -8.62 -11.95 -28.34
N THR A 224 -8.46 -13.15 -28.91
CA THR A 224 -7.76 -14.25 -28.23
C THR A 224 -6.30 -13.88 -27.98
N GLY A 225 -5.80 -14.19 -26.78
CA GLY A 225 -4.41 -13.89 -26.38
C GLY A 225 -4.13 -12.44 -26.05
N LEU A 226 -5.14 -11.56 -26.09
CA LEU A 226 -5.04 -10.19 -25.61
C LEU A 226 -5.82 -10.00 -24.31
N HIS A 227 -5.46 -8.96 -23.57
CA HIS A 227 -6.02 -8.63 -22.27
C HIS A 227 -6.43 -7.15 -22.23
N PRO A 228 -7.59 -6.82 -21.60
CA PRO A 228 -7.98 -5.44 -21.36
C PRO A 228 -7.01 -4.78 -20.40
N SER A 229 -6.85 -3.46 -20.51
CA SER A 229 -6.18 -2.63 -19.50
C SER A 229 -7.21 -1.77 -18.80
N PHE A 230 -7.17 -1.75 -17.47
CA PHE A 230 -8.17 -1.04 -16.69
C PHE A 230 -7.65 -0.65 -15.30
N PHE A 231 -8.32 0.34 -14.72
CA PHE A 231 -8.14 0.81 -13.34
C PHE A 231 -9.53 0.84 -12.72
N LEU A 232 -9.87 -0.15 -11.91
CA LEU A 232 -11.19 -0.31 -11.31
C LEU A 232 -11.12 -0.08 -9.81
N TYR A 233 -12.02 0.75 -9.31
CA TYR A 233 -12.18 1.06 -7.89
C TYR A 233 -13.53 0.56 -7.44
N LEU A 234 -13.54 -0.32 -6.46
CA LEU A 234 -14.72 -0.92 -5.85
C LEU A 234 -14.81 -0.45 -4.41
N GLU A 235 -15.92 0.18 -4.07
CA GLU A 235 -16.30 0.44 -2.69
C GLU A 235 -17.40 -0.56 -2.31
N VAL A 236 -17.13 -1.37 -1.30
CA VAL A 236 -18.05 -2.39 -0.81
C VAL A 236 -18.25 -2.15 0.68
N GLU A 237 -19.49 -2.27 1.13
CA GLU A 237 -19.78 -2.22 2.57
C GLU A 237 -18.97 -3.30 3.28
N PRO A 238 -18.23 -2.97 4.36
CA PRO A 238 -17.35 -3.93 5.03
C PRO A 238 -18.04 -5.24 5.43
N ALA A 239 -19.31 -5.18 5.82
CA ALA A 239 -20.10 -6.36 6.18
C ALA A 239 -20.34 -7.35 5.01
N LEU A 240 -20.15 -6.92 3.76
CA LEU A 240 -20.30 -7.74 2.56
C LEU A 240 -18.95 -8.31 2.06
N VAL A 241 -17.86 -7.90 2.66
CA VAL A 241 -16.52 -8.39 2.29
C VAL A 241 -16.23 -9.65 3.10
N ASP A 242 -16.04 -10.79 2.42
CA ASP A 242 -15.68 -12.07 3.05
C ASP A 242 -14.36 -11.95 3.81
N GLU A 243 -14.28 -12.50 5.02
CA GLU A 243 -13.06 -12.56 5.85
C GLU A 243 -11.87 -13.22 5.11
N ASN A 244 -12.11 -14.11 4.15
CA ASN A 244 -11.08 -14.76 3.36
C ASN A 244 -10.42 -13.82 2.36
N ILE A 245 -11.17 -12.88 1.77
CA ILE A 245 -10.60 -11.83 0.91
C ILE A 245 -9.74 -10.88 1.75
N GLN A 246 -10.17 -10.56 2.97
CA GLN A 246 -9.35 -9.78 3.90
C GLN A 246 -8.05 -10.49 4.28
N LYS A 247 -8.05 -11.80 4.49
CA LYS A 247 -6.84 -12.59 4.81
C LYS A 247 -5.86 -12.69 3.66
N GLU A 248 -6.32 -12.81 2.42
CA GLU A 248 -5.45 -12.77 1.23
C GLU A 248 -4.84 -11.37 1.04
N LEU A 249 -5.58 -10.31 1.32
CA LEU A 249 -5.09 -8.93 1.24
C LEU A 249 -4.00 -8.63 2.28
N ASP A 250 -4.12 -9.19 3.48
CA ASP A 250 -3.13 -9.01 4.56
C ASP A 250 -1.82 -9.78 4.33
N LEU A 251 -1.85 -10.87 3.55
CA LEU A 251 -0.63 -11.59 3.15
C LEU A 251 0.23 -10.78 2.17
N TYR A 252 -0.36 -9.90 1.37
CA TYR A 252 0.38 -8.97 0.51
C TYR A 252 1.01 -7.80 1.29
N ASP A 253 0.44 -7.42 2.43
CA ASP A 253 1.01 -6.40 3.33
C ASP A 253 2.20 -6.94 4.17
N LEU A 254 2.43 -8.26 4.18
CA LEU A 254 3.47 -8.95 4.95
C LEU A 254 4.65 -9.48 4.09
N LEU A 255 4.59 -9.37 2.77
CA LEU A 255 5.63 -9.79 1.83
C LEU A 255 6.26 -8.62 1.10
#